data_5abd6ee9ac8a1d26446d87ab5cdb5823
#
_entry.id   5abd6ee9ac8a1d26446d87ab5cdb5823
#
_cell.length_a   1.000
_cell.length_b   1.000
_cell.length_c   1.000
_cell.angle_alpha   90.00
_cell.angle_beta   90.00
_cell.angle_gamma   90.00
#
_symmetry.space_group_name_H-M   'P 1'
#
loop_
_entity.id
_entity.type
_entity.pdbx_description
1 polymer ?
#
loop_
_entity_poly.entity_id
_entity_poly.type
_entity_poly.pdbx_seq_one_letter_code
_entity_poly.pdbx_strand_id
1 'polypeptide(L)'
;MMRWFRKRTVDLAREYAPVEIETHGERDPAEFDDLISQHGYAIYERMLTDAHVKACFNLKRWGTLSVPWRLEPADASPDAQRAHEFLQYTLYTMQGGVFGLLWRVLDALAKGCAILEKLYAYRAEPPYAGYWTLVGFKAKNPALFRFEVDAYRNVRALILHAPDGRQLALPREKFILYAYNPRYESPAGESDLRAAYRAWRSKERILQQWDLFLSKYASPTLIGVYKRGLPPAQQEELLRALDKVQQETAMIVPEEVQVSALEFKQSGAESFAQAITHHNAEIAKSILGETLTTDEGQRVGSLALGQVHLKVLQTQLRALRAELAERVMHDQLIRPLVRLNFGDAPVPRFVWEED
;
A
#
# COMPACT_ATOMS: atom_id res chain seq x y z
N MET A 1 53.14 -23.01 29.54
CA MET A 1 52.97 -21.71 28.86
C MET A 1 51.45 -21.44 28.72
N MET A 2 50.86 -20.88 29.77
CA MET A 2 49.40 -20.62 29.84
C MET A 2 49.11 -19.28 29.15
N ARG A 3 48.45 -19.33 27.95
CA ARG A 3 47.99 -18.15 27.26
C ARG A 3 46.78 -17.60 28.01
N TRP A 4 46.90 -16.46 28.64
CA TRP A 4 45.85 -15.68 29.26
C TRP A 4 44.89 -15.21 28.16
N PHE A 5 43.70 -15.82 28.04
CA PHE A 5 42.58 -15.25 27.34
C PHE A 5 42.06 -14.08 28.19
N ARG A 6 42.46 -12.85 27.85
CA ARG A 6 41.74 -11.66 28.31
C ARG A 6 40.32 -11.81 27.83
N LYS A 7 39.34 -12.02 28.75
CA LYS A 7 37.94 -11.84 28.45
C LYS A 7 37.79 -10.38 27.99
N ARG A 8 37.64 -10.17 26.68
CA ARG A 8 37.16 -8.89 26.17
C ARG A 8 35.73 -8.74 26.73
N THR A 9 35.52 -7.78 27.61
CA THR A 9 34.18 -7.37 28.03
C THR A 9 33.51 -6.82 26.80
N VAL A 10 32.42 -7.48 26.38
CA VAL A 10 31.55 -7.01 25.29
C VAL A 10 30.82 -5.78 25.81
N ASP A 11 30.94 -4.68 25.10
CA ASP A 11 30.18 -3.48 25.39
C ASP A 11 28.74 -3.70 24.87
N LEU A 12 27.78 -3.89 25.78
CA LEU A 12 26.41 -4.20 25.45
C LEU A 12 25.66 -3.05 24.76
N ALA A 13 26.19 -1.82 24.82
CA ALA A 13 25.61 -0.67 24.13
C ALA A 13 26.04 -0.55 22.66
N ARG A 14 27.01 -1.37 22.22
CA ARG A 14 27.58 -1.34 20.89
C ARG A 14 27.04 -2.46 20.01
N GLU A 15 26.60 -2.13 18.80
CA GLU A 15 26.34 -3.10 17.74
C GLU A 15 27.66 -3.66 17.20
N TYR A 16 27.74 -4.98 17.01
CA TYR A 16 28.95 -5.68 16.54
C TYR A 16 28.73 -6.43 15.23
N ALA A 17 27.53 -6.89 14.96
CA ALA A 17 27.23 -7.67 13.77
C ALA A 17 26.53 -6.79 12.73
N PRO A 18 27.07 -6.64 11.50
CA PRO A 18 26.38 -5.97 10.44
C PRO A 18 25.14 -6.79 10.02
N VAL A 19 24.13 -6.12 9.49
CA VAL A 19 22.90 -6.77 9.03
C VAL A 19 23.16 -7.69 7.85
N GLU A 20 24.01 -7.27 6.92
CA GLU A 20 24.46 -8.04 5.75
C GLU A 20 25.89 -7.63 5.38
N ILE A 21 26.52 -8.41 4.50
CA ILE A 21 27.82 -8.03 3.91
C ILE A 21 27.56 -6.84 2.96
N GLU A 22 28.36 -5.76 3.08
CA GLU A 22 28.27 -4.54 2.26
C GLU A 22 26.97 -3.72 2.42
N THR A 23 26.56 -3.49 3.67
CA THR A 23 25.28 -2.77 3.96
C THR A 23 25.44 -1.26 4.19
N HIS A 24 26.64 -0.72 4.16
CA HIS A 24 26.89 0.71 4.42
C HIS A 24 26.90 1.55 3.12
N GLY A 25 26.59 2.83 3.25
CA GLY A 25 26.58 3.80 2.17
C GLY A 25 25.18 4.18 1.70
N GLU A 26 25.11 4.74 0.49
CA GLU A 26 23.84 5.15 -0.13
C GLU A 26 23.09 3.93 -0.66
N ARG A 27 21.81 3.82 -0.29
CA ARG A 27 20.93 2.71 -0.69
C ARG A 27 19.69 3.21 -1.41
N ASP A 28 19.41 2.58 -2.53
CA ASP A 28 18.16 2.77 -3.26
C ASP A 28 17.06 1.91 -2.61
N PRO A 29 15.90 2.49 -2.26
CA PRO A 29 14.75 1.70 -1.84
C PRO A 29 14.36 0.60 -2.84
N ALA A 30 14.59 0.81 -4.14
CA ALA A 30 14.31 -0.16 -5.19
C ALA A 30 15.19 -1.43 -5.14
N GLU A 31 16.34 -1.40 -4.46
CA GLU A 31 17.21 -2.58 -4.33
C GLU A 31 16.56 -3.74 -3.55
N PHE A 32 15.57 -3.42 -2.72
CA PHE A 32 14.90 -4.39 -1.84
C PHE A 32 13.59 -4.93 -2.44
N ASP A 33 13.15 -4.40 -3.59
CA ASP A 33 11.92 -4.78 -4.26
C ASP A 33 12.12 -4.85 -5.78
N ASP A 34 12.10 -6.07 -6.30
CA ASP A 34 12.29 -6.37 -7.72
C ASP A 34 11.21 -5.72 -8.61
N LEU A 35 10.01 -5.50 -8.11
CA LEU A 35 8.95 -4.81 -8.86
C LEU A 35 9.24 -3.31 -8.94
N ILE A 36 9.68 -2.69 -7.84
CA ILE A 36 10.09 -1.27 -7.84
C ILE A 36 11.32 -1.09 -8.73
N SER A 37 12.29 -2.00 -8.67
CA SER A 37 13.50 -1.96 -9.48
C SER A 37 13.19 -2.04 -10.99
N GLN A 38 12.18 -2.84 -11.39
CA GLN A 38 11.78 -3.02 -12.79
C GLN A 38 10.80 -1.96 -13.31
N HIS A 39 9.90 -1.48 -12.46
CA HIS A 39 8.73 -0.67 -12.86
C HIS A 39 8.62 0.66 -12.13
N GLY A 40 9.48 0.93 -11.15
CA GLY A 40 9.33 2.05 -10.23
C GLY A 40 8.11 1.90 -9.30
N TYR A 41 7.92 2.86 -8.41
CA TYR A 41 6.76 2.91 -7.50
C TYR A 41 5.41 3.02 -8.23
N ALA A 42 5.42 3.45 -9.50
CA ALA A 42 4.22 3.55 -10.33
C ALA A 42 3.46 2.23 -10.49
N ILE A 43 4.14 1.07 -10.34
CA ILE A 43 3.47 -0.23 -10.38
C ILE A 43 2.44 -0.38 -9.27
N TYR A 44 2.78 0.02 -8.05
CA TYR A 44 1.85 -0.04 -6.92
C TYR A 44 0.72 0.97 -7.04
N GLU A 45 1.00 2.16 -7.57
CA GLU A 45 -0.05 3.15 -7.86
C GLU A 45 -1.03 2.63 -8.92
N ARG A 46 -0.52 1.93 -9.94
CA ARG A 46 -1.35 1.25 -10.92
C ARG A 46 -2.19 0.12 -10.30
N MET A 47 -1.61 -0.70 -9.43
CA MET A 47 -2.36 -1.75 -8.71
C MET A 47 -3.50 -1.16 -7.88
N LEU A 48 -3.31 0.00 -7.26
CA LEU A 48 -4.34 0.71 -6.49
C LEU A 48 -5.47 1.30 -7.36
N THR A 49 -5.39 1.26 -8.69
CA THR A 49 -6.53 1.57 -9.57
C THR A 49 -7.50 0.40 -9.72
N ASP A 50 -7.08 -0.82 -9.40
CA ASP A 50 -7.98 -1.98 -9.33
C ASP A 50 -8.94 -1.82 -8.14
N ALA A 51 -10.24 -1.98 -8.39
CA ALA A 51 -11.27 -1.76 -7.38
C ALA A 51 -11.12 -2.67 -6.15
N HIS A 52 -10.78 -3.95 -6.35
CA HIS A 52 -10.64 -4.91 -5.26
C HIS A 52 -9.37 -4.65 -4.43
N VAL A 53 -8.23 -4.40 -5.10
CA VAL A 53 -6.98 -3.99 -4.42
C VAL A 53 -7.21 -2.76 -3.57
N LYS A 54 -7.85 -1.73 -4.15
CA LYS A 54 -8.17 -0.48 -3.45
C LYS A 54 -9.09 -0.67 -2.26
N ALA A 55 -10.11 -1.54 -2.41
CA ALA A 55 -11.04 -1.85 -1.32
C ALA A 55 -10.31 -2.53 -0.14
N CYS A 56 -9.50 -3.55 -0.40
CA CYS A 56 -8.71 -4.24 0.62
C CYS A 56 -7.72 -3.29 1.32
N PHE A 57 -6.99 -2.50 0.53
CA PHE A 57 -6.03 -1.52 1.03
C PHE A 57 -6.68 -0.47 1.93
N ASN A 58 -7.80 0.12 1.49
CA ASN A 58 -8.53 1.11 2.26
C ASN A 58 -9.16 0.51 3.53
N LEU A 59 -9.69 -0.73 3.46
CA LEU A 59 -10.23 -1.43 4.63
C LEU A 59 -9.16 -1.57 5.72
N LYS A 60 -7.94 -1.96 5.37
CA LYS A 60 -6.82 -2.04 6.31
C LYS A 60 -6.48 -0.67 6.92
N ARG A 61 -6.43 0.40 6.12
CA ARG A 61 -6.16 1.77 6.59
C ARG A 61 -7.26 2.29 7.51
N TRP A 62 -8.52 2.22 7.10
CA TRP A 62 -9.66 2.67 7.91
C TRP A 62 -9.78 1.86 9.19
N GLY A 63 -9.68 0.53 9.11
CA GLY A 63 -9.71 -0.32 10.27
C GLY A 63 -8.60 -0.01 11.29
N THR A 64 -7.41 0.37 10.80
CA THR A 64 -6.31 0.82 11.68
C THR A 64 -6.63 2.14 12.37
N LEU A 65 -7.21 3.11 11.66
CA LEU A 65 -7.40 4.48 12.15
C LEU A 65 -8.80 4.74 12.73
N SER A 66 -9.69 3.74 12.76
CA SER A 66 -11.05 3.88 13.29
C SER A 66 -11.14 3.97 14.80
N VAL A 67 -10.07 3.61 15.51
CA VAL A 67 -10.00 3.63 16.97
C VAL A 67 -9.57 5.02 17.45
N PRO A 68 -10.25 5.62 18.43
CA PRO A 68 -9.81 6.87 19.03
C PRO A 68 -8.44 6.76 19.69
N TRP A 69 -7.79 7.88 19.88
CA TRP A 69 -6.50 7.97 20.55
C TRP A 69 -6.52 9.07 21.63
N ARG A 70 -5.64 8.92 22.63
CA ARG A 70 -5.38 9.96 23.61
C ARG A 70 -3.90 10.05 23.93
N LEU A 71 -3.50 11.18 24.54
CA LEU A 71 -2.21 11.30 25.20
C LEU A 71 -2.36 11.03 26.67
N GLU A 72 -1.42 10.31 27.25
CA GLU A 72 -1.31 10.11 28.69
C GLU A 72 -0.04 10.80 29.18
N PRO A 73 -0.09 11.64 30.24
CA PRO A 73 1.11 12.19 30.84
C PRO A 73 1.99 11.06 31.38
N ALA A 74 3.31 11.25 31.35
CA ALA A 74 4.25 10.22 31.81
C ALA A 74 4.13 9.95 33.31
N ASP A 75 3.88 11.01 34.09
CA ASP A 75 3.66 10.98 35.52
C ASP A 75 2.89 12.24 36.00
N ALA A 76 2.72 12.42 37.30
CA ALA A 76 2.03 13.57 37.88
C ALA A 76 2.92 14.80 38.12
N SER A 77 4.18 14.80 37.67
CA SER A 77 5.10 15.92 37.85
C SER A 77 4.65 17.14 37.02
N PRO A 78 4.95 18.38 37.49
CA PRO A 78 4.62 19.59 36.78
C PRO A 78 5.24 19.64 35.35
N ASP A 79 6.43 19.05 35.16
CA ASP A 79 7.11 19.01 33.88
C ASP A 79 6.42 18.04 32.92
N ALA A 80 5.97 16.87 33.40
CA ALA A 80 5.18 15.93 32.60
C ALA A 80 3.83 16.53 32.18
N GLN A 81 3.15 17.26 33.07
CA GLN A 81 1.88 17.92 32.75
C GLN A 81 2.07 19.02 31.70
N ARG A 82 3.09 19.87 31.86
CA ARG A 82 3.41 20.93 30.86
C ARG A 82 3.73 20.34 29.47
N ALA A 83 4.53 19.28 29.43
CA ALA A 83 4.86 18.59 28.17
C ALA A 83 3.61 17.95 27.53
N HIS A 84 2.74 17.35 28.34
CA HIS A 84 1.48 16.77 27.90
C HIS A 84 0.53 17.82 27.29
N GLU A 85 0.28 18.94 27.97
CA GLU A 85 -0.58 20.03 27.49
C GLU A 85 -0.07 20.64 26.21
N PHE A 86 1.26 20.87 26.11
CA PHE A 86 1.91 21.37 24.90
C PHE A 86 1.75 20.41 23.72
N LEU A 87 1.95 19.12 23.93
CA LEU A 87 1.79 18.11 22.87
C LEU A 87 0.33 17.97 22.45
N GLN A 88 -0.59 17.99 23.40
CA GLN A 88 -2.02 17.96 23.11
C GLN A 88 -2.38 19.15 22.21
N TYR A 89 -1.99 20.37 22.60
CA TYR A 89 -2.18 21.56 21.76
C TYR A 89 -1.58 21.37 20.36
N THR A 90 -0.32 20.93 20.26
CA THR A 90 0.39 20.78 18.99
C THR A 90 -0.29 19.76 18.08
N LEU A 91 -0.68 18.59 18.59
CA LEU A 91 -1.32 17.54 17.81
C LEU A 91 -2.73 17.90 17.34
N TYR A 92 -3.48 18.66 18.14
CA TYR A 92 -4.81 19.12 17.76
C TYR A 92 -4.80 20.32 16.80
N THR A 93 -3.76 21.15 16.84
CA THR A 93 -3.68 22.36 16.01
C THR A 93 -2.88 22.17 14.72
N MET A 94 -2.09 21.09 14.60
CA MET A 94 -1.32 20.86 13.38
C MET A 94 -2.23 20.61 12.17
N GLN A 95 -1.85 21.15 11.03
CA GLN A 95 -2.58 21.01 9.78
C GLN A 95 -2.67 19.52 9.35
N GLY A 96 -3.89 19.05 9.13
CA GLY A 96 -4.19 17.68 8.77
C GLY A 96 -4.39 16.73 9.94
N GLY A 97 -4.07 17.15 11.17
CA GLY A 97 -4.29 16.37 12.40
C GLY A 97 -3.54 15.03 12.43
N VAL A 98 -3.69 14.30 13.52
CA VAL A 98 -3.07 12.96 13.70
C VAL A 98 -3.62 11.96 12.67
N PHE A 99 -4.92 12.00 12.39
CA PHE A 99 -5.51 11.11 11.39
C PHE A 99 -4.87 11.32 10.02
N GLY A 100 -4.77 12.57 9.56
CA GLY A 100 -4.17 12.87 8.26
C GLY A 100 -2.68 12.52 8.17
N LEU A 101 -1.94 12.63 9.27
CA LEU A 101 -0.54 12.19 9.38
C LEU A 101 -0.45 10.67 9.21
N LEU A 102 -1.15 9.92 10.06
CA LEU A 102 -1.10 8.45 10.07
C LEU A 102 -1.69 7.86 8.78
N TRP A 103 -2.71 8.49 8.19
CA TRP A 103 -3.23 8.11 6.88
C TRP A 103 -2.15 8.12 5.80
N ARG A 104 -1.24 9.12 5.80
CA ARG A 104 -0.14 9.19 4.85
C ARG A 104 1.02 8.26 5.21
N VAL A 105 1.26 8.02 6.48
CA VAL A 105 2.23 7.01 6.94
C VAL A 105 1.81 5.61 6.45
N LEU A 106 0.52 5.32 6.45
CA LEU A 106 -0.02 4.03 5.98
C LEU A 106 0.07 3.83 4.45
N ASP A 107 0.54 4.81 3.67
CA ASP A 107 0.96 4.55 2.27
C ASP A 107 2.11 3.54 2.19
N ALA A 108 2.85 3.34 3.28
CA ALA A 108 3.88 2.30 3.40
C ALA A 108 3.33 0.88 3.21
N LEU A 109 2.06 0.62 3.52
CA LEU A 109 1.42 -0.68 3.24
C LEU A 109 1.46 -1.02 1.74
N ALA A 110 1.34 0.00 0.87
CA ALA A 110 1.40 -0.18 -0.58
C ALA A 110 2.81 -0.05 -1.16
N LYS A 111 3.68 0.76 -0.54
CA LYS A 111 4.98 1.14 -1.11
C LYS A 111 6.18 0.58 -0.35
N GLY A 112 5.94 -0.16 0.74
CA GLY A 112 6.96 -0.62 1.67
C GLY A 112 7.39 0.46 2.66
N CYS A 113 7.58 1.71 2.22
CA CYS A 113 7.94 2.82 3.09
C CYS A 113 7.12 4.08 2.85
N ALA A 114 7.08 4.94 3.87
CA ALA A 114 6.55 6.30 3.79
C ALA A 114 7.55 7.30 4.32
N ILE A 115 7.70 8.42 3.61
CA ILE A 115 8.59 9.53 3.94
C ILE A 115 7.73 10.78 4.08
N LEU A 116 7.67 11.35 5.29
CA LEU A 116 6.94 12.58 5.56
C LEU A 116 7.88 13.65 6.12
N GLU A 117 7.93 14.82 5.50
CA GLU A 117 8.68 15.94 6.02
C GLU A 117 7.87 16.67 7.08
N LYS A 118 8.46 16.88 8.26
CA LYS A 118 7.89 17.62 9.39
C LYS A 118 8.08 19.12 9.18
N LEU A 119 7.01 19.90 9.33
CA LEU A 119 7.02 21.36 9.20
C LEU A 119 6.89 21.97 10.59
N TYR A 120 7.96 22.59 11.05
CA TYR A 120 8.02 23.26 12.35
C TYR A 120 7.86 24.76 12.20
N ALA A 121 7.26 25.40 13.20
CA ALA A 121 7.26 26.84 13.37
C ALA A 121 7.63 27.22 14.80
N TYR A 122 8.45 28.27 14.93
CA TYR A 122 8.69 28.92 16.22
C TYR A 122 7.52 29.86 16.51
N ARG A 123 6.91 29.72 17.68
CA ARG A 123 5.79 30.56 18.06
C ARG A 123 6.26 31.83 18.75
N ALA A 124 5.83 32.97 18.23
CA ALA A 124 6.09 34.28 18.84
C ALA A 124 5.01 34.66 19.86
N GLU A 125 3.79 34.04 19.76
CA GLU A 125 2.61 34.46 20.53
C GLU A 125 2.07 33.35 21.42
N PRO A 126 1.36 33.70 22.52
CA PRO A 126 0.64 32.72 23.34
C PRO A 126 -0.29 31.81 22.55
N PRO A 127 -0.62 30.59 23.08
CA PRO A 127 -0.28 30.12 24.41
C PRO A 127 1.15 29.59 24.57
N TYR A 128 1.90 29.34 23.51
CA TYR A 128 3.22 28.71 23.58
C TYR A 128 4.29 29.58 22.90
N ALA A 129 4.33 30.87 23.27
CA ALA A 129 5.40 31.77 22.84
C ALA A 129 6.77 31.25 23.30
N GLY A 130 7.75 31.20 22.38
CA GLY A 130 9.08 30.69 22.67
C GLY A 130 9.28 29.22 22.37
N TYR A 131 8.24 28.49 21.88
CA TYR A 131 8.28 27.06 21.61
C TYR A 131 8.29 26.75 20.11
N TRP A 132 8.92 25.65 19.75
CA TRP A 132 8.82 25.05 18.42
C TRP A 132 7.63 24.10 18.36
N THR A 133 6.64 24.41 17.55
CA THR A 133 5.48 23.55 17.32
C THR A 133 5.55 22.87 15.96
N LEU A 134 4.96 21.69 15.84
CA LEU A 134 4.72 21.06 14.56
C LEU A 134 3.45 21.66 13.95
N VAL A 135 3.58 22.40 12.87
CA VAL A 135 2.44 23.06 12.20
C VAL A 135 1.82 22.18 11.11
N GLY A 136 2.53 21.15 10.65
CA GLY A 136 2.03 20.23 9.64
C GLY A 136 3.11 19.28 9.14
N PHE A 137 2.77 18.56 8.10
CA PHE A 137 3.64 17.55 7.46
C PHE A 137 3.32 17.44 5.98
N LYS A 138 4.28 16.96 5.18
CA LYS A 138 4.08 16.68 3.75
C LYS A 138 4.67 15.33 3.39
N ALA A 139 3.83 14.45 2.85
CA ALA A 139 4.29 13.20 2.27
C ALA A 139 5.16 13.46 1.03
N LYS A 140 6.22 12.71 0.89
CA LYS A 140 7.17 12.79 -0.21
C LYS A 140 7.12 11.50 -1.03
N ASN A 141 7.38 11.64 -2.33
CA ASN A 141 7.53 10.47 -3.18
C ASN A 141 8.84 9.73 -2.82
N PRO A 142 8.81 8.48 -2.38
CA PRO A 142 10.01 7.73 -2.04
C PRO A 142 11.01 7.61 -3.19
N ALA A 143 10.55 7.63 -4.44
CA ALA A 143 11.41 7.56 -5.63
C ALA A 143 12.44 8.69 -5.73
N LEU A 144 12.23 9.80 -5.01
CA LEU A 144 13.15 10.95 -5.01
C LEU A 144 14.30 10.80 -4.01
N PHE A 145 14.28 9.76 -3.18
CA PHE A 145 15.21 9.63 -2.05
C PHE A 145 16.04 8.38 -2.13
N ARG A 146 17.25 8.48 -1.60
CA ARG A 146 18.11 7.36 -1.21
C ARG A 146 18.33 7.44 0.29
N PHE A 147 18.59 6.31 0.91
CA PHE A 147 18.93 6.23 2.33
C PHE A 147 20.43 6.10 2.49
N GLU A 148 21.06 7.03 3.19
CA GLU A 148 22.42 6.84 3.66
C GLU A 148 22.39 6.01 4.95
N VAL A 149 22.93 4.81 4.92
CA VAL A 149 22.88 3.86 6.03
C VAL A 149 24.29 3.46 6.48
N ASP A 150 24.41 3.15 7.77
CA ASP A 150 25.60 2.50 8.32
C ASP A 150 25.58 0.97 8.14
N ALA A 151 26.63 0.29 8.63
CA ALA A 151 26.76 -1.17 8.54
C ALA A 151 25.63 -1.95 9.25
N TYR A 152 24.85 -1.28 10.09
CA TYR A 152 23.73 -1.84 10.85
C TYR A 152 22.37 -1.42 10.28
N ARG A 153 22.37 -0.79 9.10
CA ARG A 153 21.18 -0.20 8.42
C ARG A 153 20.48 0.92 9.19
N ASN A 154 21.16 1.53 10.16
CA ASN A 154 20.63 2.75 10.74
C ASN A 154 20.71 3.88 9.70
N VAL A 155 19.57 4.52 9.42
CA VAL A 155 19.49 5.64 8.48
C VAL A 155 20.13 6.87 9.11
N ARG A 156 21.23 7.35 8.51
CA ARG A 156 21.98 8.56 8.92
C ARG A 156 21.45 9.82 8.29
N ALA A 157 21.13 9.76 7.01
CA ALA A 157 20.57 10.87 6.24
C ALA A 157 19.66 10.37 5.12
N LEU A 158 18.82 11.28 4.61
CA LEU A 158 18.12 11.08 3.34
C LEU A 158 18.83 11.89 2.26
N ILE A 159 19.17 11.22 1.17
CA ILE A 159 19.75 11.89 0.00
C ILE A 159 18.61 12.16 -0.98
N LEU A 160 18.26 13.43 -1.14
CA LEU A 160 17.29 13.87 -2.15
C LEU A 160 17.99 13.99 -3.50
N HIS A 161 17.50 13.24 -4.48
CA HIS A 161 17.88 13.39 -5.89
C HIS A 161 16.93 14.38 -6.57
N ALA A 162 17.36 15.63 -6.70
CA ALA A 162 16.57 16.67 -7.33
C ALA A 162 16.51 16.47 -8.86
N PRO A 163 15.42 16.92 -9.54
CA PRO A 163 15.27 16.76 -11.00
C PRO A 163 16.37 17.45 -11.82
N ASP A 164 17.05 18.44 -11.24
CA ASP A 164 18.19 19.17 -11.85
C ASP A 164 19.54 18.44 -11.66
N GLY A 165 19.53 17.23 -11.13
CA GLY A 165 20.72 16.39 -10.89
C GLY A 165 21.47 16.71 -9.60
N ARG A 166 21.03 17.69 -8.81
CA ARG A 166 21.64 17.97 -7.49
C ARG A 166 21.26 16.93 -6.46
N GLN A 167 22.22 16.58 -5.62
CA GLN A 167 22.02 15.73 -4.46
C GLN A 167 22.09 16.57 -3.20
N LEU A 168 21.10 16.40 -2.31
CA LEU A 168 21.03 17.10 -1.04
C LEU A 168 20.91 16.09 0.09
N ALA A 169 21.91 16.06 0.97
CA ALA A 169 21.83 15.33 2.22
C ALA A 169 20.92 16.07 3.20
N LEU A 170 19.85 15.43 3.62
CA LEU A 170 18.84 16.00 4.51
C LEU A 170 18.88 15.30 5.86
N PRO A 171 18.80 16.05 6.97
CA PRO A 171 18.87 15.48 8.30
C PRO A 171 17.68 14.54 8.56
N ARG A 172 17.98 13.37 9.09
CA ARG A 172 16.99 12.31 9.42
C ARG A 172 15.86 12.83 10.30
N GLU A 173 16.20 13.69 11.25
CA GLU A 173 15.30 14.24 12.27
C GLU A 173 14.20 15.13 11.68
N LYS A 174 14.42 15.66 10.49
CA LYS A 174 13.42 16.48 9.77
C LYS A 174 12.26 15.66 9.22
N PHE A 175 12.40 14.33 9.18
CA PHE A 175 11.45 13.43 8.53
C PHE A 175 10.83 12.43 9.52
N ILE A 176 9.64 11.96 9.18
CA ILE A 176 9.09 10.70 9.66
C ILE A 176 9.39 9.67 8.57
N LEU A 177 10.11 8.62 8.93
CA LEU A 177 10.39 7.48 8.08
C LEU A 177 9.72 6.26 8.69
N TYR A 178 8.80 5.70 7.95
CA TYR A 178 8.13 4.47 8.36
C TYR A 178 8.38 3.39 7.30
N ALA A 179 9.10 2.35 7.69
CA ALA A 179 9.29 1.13 6.92
C ALA A 179 8.30 0.09 7.45
N TYR A 180 7.39 -0.35 6.60
CA TYR A 180 6.41 -1.38 6.92
C TYR A 180 7.03 -2.76 6.71
N ASN A 181 6.86 -3.66 7.69
CA ASN A 181 7.35 -5.04 7.64
C ASN A 181 8.82 -5.16 7.14
N PRO A 182 9.78 -4.43 7.74
CA PRO A 182 11.15 -4.38 7.24
C PRO A 182 11.86 -5.71 7.44
N ARG A 183 12.43 -6.28 6.36
CA ARG A 183 13.35 -7.40 6.46
C ARG A 183 14.75 -6.88 6.77
N TYR A 184 15.41 -7.46 7.77
CA TYR A 184 16.78 -7.10 8.13
C TYR A 184 16.98 -5.59 8.26
N GLU A 185 16.06 -4.90 8.95
CA GLU A 185 16.09 -3.44 9.17
C GLU A 185 16.15 -2.60 7.88
N SER A 186 15.64 -3.12 6.76
CA SER A 186 15.58 -2.39 5.50
C SER A 186 14.73 -1.12 5.66
N PRO A 187 15.25 0.08 5.38
CA PRO A 187 14.48 1.31 5.46
C PRO A 187 13.40 1.42 4.38
N ALA A 188 13.45 0.56 3.35
CA ALA A 188 12.44 0.47 2.31
C ALA A 188 11.21 -0.34 2.69
N GLY A 189 11.30 -1.19 3.74
CA GLY A 189 10.20 -2.07 4.14
C GLY A 189 9.81 -3.09 3.07
N GLU A 190 8.62 -3.66 3.21
CA GLU A 190 8.02 -4.58 2.23
C GLU A 190 6.55 -4.26 1.99
N SER A 191 6.15 -4.12 0.73
CA SER A 191 4.77 -3.82 0.32
C SER A 191 3.86 -5.05 0.41
N ASP A 192 2.65 -4.90 0.95
CA ASP A 192 1.59 -5.92 0.86
C ASP A 192 1.23 -6.21 -0.61
N LEU A 193 1.36 -5.20 -1.49
CA LEU A 193 1.02 -5.34 -2.90
C LEU A 193 2.04 -6.16 -3.68
N ARG A 194 3.26 -6.32 -3.16
CA ARG A 194 4.28 -7.16 -3.79
C ARG A 194 3.80 -8.62 -3.89
N ALA A 195 3.25 -9.17 -2.83
CA ALA A 195 2.70 -10.53 -2.85
C ALA A 195 1.41 -10.61 -3.70
N ALA A 196 0.59 -9.54 -3.73
CA ALA A 196 -0.62 -9.47 -4.55
C ALA A 196 -0.36 -9.33 -6.06
N TYR A 197 0.84 -8.88 -6.46
CA TYR A 197 1.16 -8.54 -7.85
C TYR A 197 0.87 -9.66 -8.85
N ARG A 198 1.24 -10.90 -8.53
CA ARG A 198 1.02 -12.04 -9.42
C ARG A 198 -0.46 -12.26 -9.70
N ALA A 199 -1.30 -12.21 -8.67
CA ALA A 199 -2.74 -12.38 -8.80
C ALA A 199 -3.37 -11.21 -9.57
N TRP A 200 -3.00 -9.97 -9.24
CA TRP A 200 -3.44 -8.77 -9.93
C TRP A 200 -3.08 -8.80 -11.42
N ARG A 201 -1.83 -9.09 -11.78
CA ARG A 201 -1.39 -9.15 -13.17
C ARG A 201 -2.12 -10.24 -13.97
N SER A 202 -2.42 -11.38 -13.35
CA SER A 202 -3.19 -12.45 -13.99
C SER A 202 -4.65 -12.03 -14.19
N LYS A 203 -5.27 -11.40 -13.19
CA LYS A 203 -6.63 -10.84 -13.28
C LYS A 203 -6.74 -9.81 -14.40
N GLU A 204 -5.81 -8.87 -14.52
CA GLU A 204 -5.78 -7.87 -15.61
C GLU A 204 -5.83 -8.53 -16.99
N ARG A 205 -5.04 -9.58 -17.21
CA ARG A 205 -5.06 -10.33 -18.47
C ARG A 205 -6.36 -11.08 -18.71
N ILE A 206 -6.94 -11.64 -17.65
CA ILE A 206 -8.21 -12.37 -17.74
C ILE A 206 -9.34 -11.39 -18.10
N LEU A 207 -9.39 -10.20 -17.50
CA LEU A 207 -10.37 -9.17 -17.85
C LEU A 207 -10.26 -8.76 -19.32
N GLN A 208 -9.06 -8.53 -19.84
CA GLN A 208 -8.85 -8.23 -21.26
C GLN A 208 -9.34 -9.36 -22.19
N GLN A 209 -9.08 -10.62 -21.83
CA GLN A 209 -9.55 -11.77 -22.59
C GLN A 209 -11.09 -11.92 -22.50
N TRP A 210 -11.68 -11.61 -21.35
CA TRP A 210 -13.11 -11.62 -21.16
C TRP A 210 -13.80 -10.55 -21.99
N ASP A 211 -13.30 -9.32 -22.00
CA ASP A 211 -13.81 -8.24 -22.85
C ASP A 211 -13.73 -8.62 -24.32
N LEU A 212 -12.60 -9.20 -24.77
CA LEU A 212 -12.44 -9.70 -26.13
C LEU A 212 -13.43 -10.84 -26.44
N PHE A 213 -13.61 -11.77 -25.50
CA PHE A 213 -14.60 -12.85 -25.63
C PHE A 213 -16.02 -12.28 -25.76
N LEU A 214 -16.42 -11.37 -24.86
CA LEU A 214 -17.73 -10.75 -24.92
C LEU A 214 -17.95 -9.98 -26.22
N SER A 215 -16.97 -9.23 -26.70
CA SER A 215 -17.06 -8.48 -27.96
C SER A 215 -17.25 -9.38 -29.18
N LYS A 216 -16.65 -10.57 -29.16
CA LYS A 216 -16.79 -11.57 -30.26
C LYS A 216 -18.07 -12.37 -30.20
N TYR A 217 -18.58 -12.63 -29.00
CA TYR A 217 -19.69 -13.57 -28.79
C TYR A 217 -20.99 -12.95 -28.29
N ALA A 218 -20.97 -11.66 -27.93
CA ALA A 218 -22.20 -10.89 -27.67
C ALA A 218 -23.04 -10.71 -28.96
N SER A 219 -22.38 -10.71 -30.12
CA SER A 219 -23.02 -10.80 -31.41
C SER A 219 -22.63 -12.17 -32.05
N PRO A 220 -23.59 -13.07 -32.31
CA PRO A 220 -23.28 -14.37 -32.89
C PRO A 220 -22.58 -14.21 -34.22
N THR A 221 -21.48 -14.95 -34.42
CA THR A 221 -20.83 -14.98 -35.72
C THR A 221 -21.74 -15.69 -36.72
N LEU A 222 -22.21 -14.96 -37.70
CA LEU A 222 -23.05 -15.53 -38.74
C LEU A 222 -22.15 -16.16 -39.83
N ILE A 223 -22.50 -17.40 -40.20
CA ILE A 223 -21.85 -18.12 -41.27
C ILE A 223 -22.82 -18.24 -42.44
N GLY A 224 -22.53 -17.58 -43.55
CA GLY A 224 -23.26 -17.74 -44.80
C GLY A 224 -22.60 -18.84 -45.65
N VAL A 225 -23.37 -19.89 -45.94
CA VAL A 225 -22.94 -20.98 -46.84
C VAL A 225 -23.66 -20.80 -48.18
N TYR A 226 -22.91 -20.77 -49.27
CA TYR A 226 -23.46 -20.63 -50.63
C TYR A 226 -22.93 -21.72 -51.56
N LYS A 227 -23.66 -21.99 -52.66
CA LYS A 227 -23.25 -22.98 -53.66
C LYS A 227 -21.98 -22.55 -54.42
N ARG A 228 -21.12 -23.52 -54.73
CA ARG A 228 -19.90 -23.27 -55.48
C ARG A 228 -20.23 -22.67 -56.86
N GLY A 229 -19.58 -21.53 -57.20
CA GLY A 229 -19.80 -20.80 -58.43
C GLY A 229 -20.55 -19.47 -58.30
N LEU A 230 -20.88 -19.02 -57.10
CA LEU A 230 -21.47 -17.70 -56.87
C LEU A 230 -20.48 -16.60 -57.34
N PRO A 231 -20.91 -15.63 -58.19
CA PRO A 231 -20.06 -14.54 -58.64
C PRO A 231 -19.49 -13.70 -57.47
N PRO A 232 -18.27 -13.17 -57.60
CA PRO A 232 -17.64 -12.37 -56.52
C PRO A 232 -18.48 -11.21 -56.05
N ALA A 233 -19.21 -10.52 -56.91
CA ALA A 233 -20.08 -9.41 -56.57
C ALA A 233 -21.24 -9.84 -55.64
N GLN A 234 -21.82 -11.04 -55.86
CA GLN A 234 -22.87 -11.58 -55.00
C GLN A 234 -22.30 -12.12 -53.66
N GLN A 235 -21.06 -12.58 -53.65
CA GLN A 235 -20.37 -12.95 -52.40
C GLN A 235 -20.17 -11.71 -51.50
N GLU A 236 -19.80 -10.59 -52.11
CA GLU A 236 -19.62 -9.31 -51.39
C GLU A 236 -20.97 -8.74 -50.90
N GLU A 237 -22.02 -8.88 -51.68
CA GLU A 237 -23.39 -8.49 -51.27
C GLU A 237 -23.88 -9.33 -50.10
N LEU A 238 -23.67 -10.65 -50.12
CA LEU A 238 -23.99 -11.56 -49.03
C LEU A 238 -23.22 -11.19 -47.77
N LEU A 239 -21.89 -10.89 -47.88
CA LEU A 239 -21.09 -10.48 -46.76
C LEU A 239 -21.62 -9.19 -46.11
N ARG A 240 -21.98 -8.19 -46.95
CA ARG A 240 -22.59 -6.92 -46.51
C ARG A 240 -23.97 -7.14 -45.85
N ALA A 241 -24.77 -8.10 -46.37
CA ALA A 241 -26.04 -8.46 -45.74
C ALA A 241 -25.85 -9.11 -44.35
N LEU A 242 -24.85 -10.00 -44.24
CA LEU A 242 -24.52 -10.62 -42.95
C LEU A 242 -23.99 -9.62 -41.92
N ASP A 243 -23.23 -8.60 -42.37
CA ASP A 243 -22.73 -7.53 -41.51
C ASP A 243 -23.85 -6.64 -41.00
N LYS A 244 -24.88 -6.34 -41.84
CA LYS A 244 -26.06 -5.62 -41.42
C LYS A 244 -26.89 -6.35 -40.38
N VAL A 245 -26.98 -7.69 -40.45
CA VAL A 245 -27.80 -8.47 -39.49
C VAL A 245 -27.22 -8.42 -38.08
N GLN A 246 -25.95 -8.13 -37.90
CA GLN A 246 -25.43 -7.84 -36.57
C GLN A 246 -26.02 -6.56 -35.94
N GLN A 247 -26.62 -5.69 -36.75
CA GLN A 247 -27.24 -4.43 -36.34
C GLN A 247 -28.78 -4.46 -36.44
N GLU A 248 -29.39 -5.42 -37.16
CA GLU A 248 -30.82 -5.54 -37.44
C GLU A 248 -31.39 -6.91 -36.99
N THR A 249 -32.68 -6.96 -36.62
CA THR A 249 -33.30 -8.13 -35.99
C THR A 249 -33.79 -9.21 -36.98
N ALA A 250 -33.76 -8.96 -38.30
CA ALA A 250 -34.24 -9.90 -39.29
C ALA A 250 -33.51 -9.77 -40.65
N MET A 251 -33.38 -10.88 -41.34
CA MET A 251 -32.80 -10.96 -42.69
C MET A 251 -33.60 -11.94 -43.57
N ILE A 252 -33.77 -11.58 -44.84
CA ILE A 252 -34.30 -12.49 -45.88
C ILE A 252 -33.12 -12.90 -46.77
N VAL A 253 -32.93 -14.20 -46.90
CA VAL A 253 -31.87 -14.79 -47.75
C VAL A 253 -32.52 -15.61 -48.88
N PRO A 254 -31.90 -15.70 -50.09
CA PRO A 254 -32.30 -16.61 -51.10
C PRO A 254 -32.25 -18.08 -50.67
N GLU A 255 -33.06 -18.93 -51.27
CA GLU A 255 -33.15 -20.37 -50.90
C GLU A 255 -31.81 -21.12 -51.06
N GLU A 256 -30.92 -20.61 -51.93
CA GLU A 256 -29.58 -21.16 -52.17
C GLU A 256 -28.56 -20.80 -51.06
N VAL A 257 -28.88 -19.93 -50.11
CA VAL A 257 -28.02 -19.48 -49.05
C VAL A 257 -28.50 -20.00 -47.72
N GLN A 258 -27.64 -20.76 -47.07
CA GLN A 258 -27.91 -21.21 -45.69
C GLN A 258 -27.14 -20.33 -44.70
N VAL A 259 -27.85 -19.71 -43.76
CA VAL A 259 -27.25 -18.90 -42.68
C VAL A 259 -27.37 -19.68 -41.38
N SER A 260 -26.25 -19.84 -40.70
CA SER A 260 -26.19 -20.43 -39.37
C SER A 260 -25.46 -19.50 -38.40
N ALA A 261 -25.90 -19.45 -37.16
CA ALA A 261 -25.17 -18.76 -36.09
C ALA A 261 -24.24 -19.77 -35.42
N LEU A 262 -23.00 -19.35 -35.20
CA LEU A 262 -22.06 -20.12 -34.40
C LEU A 262 -22.39 -19.85 -32.92
N GLU A 263 -23.15 -20.77 -32.34
CA GLU A 263 -23.46 -20.70 -30.89
C GLU A 263 -22.32 -21.31 -30.11
N PHE A 264 -21.67 -20.49 -29.26
CA PHE A 264 -20.71 -20.98 -28.28
C PHE A 264 -21.41 -21.26 -26.95
N LYS A 265 -21.08 -22.39 -26.33
CA LYS A 265 -21.63 -22.77 -25.03
C LYS A 265 -21.27 -21.72 -23.98
N GLN A 266 -22.24 -21.29 -23.17
CA GLN A 266 -22.11 -20.29 -22.07
C GLN A 266 -21.05 -20.64 -21.01
N SER A 267 -20.50 -21.86 -21.00
CA SER A 267 -19.50 -22.34 -20.02
C SER A 267 -18.19 -21.50 -19.99
N GLY A 268 -17.89 -20.76 -21.06
CA GLY A 268 -16.71 -19.90 -21.11
C GLY A 268 -16.82 -18.66 -20.20
N ALA A 269 -17.97 -18.01 -20.13
CA ALA A 269 -18.17 -16.79 -19.33
C ALA A 269 -18.07 -17.07 -17.82
N GLU A 270 -18.60 -18.21 -17.35
CA GLU A 270 -18.50 -18.66 -15.96
C GLU A 270 -17.04 -18.90 -15.53
N SER A 271 -16.21 -19.47 -16.42
CA SER A 271 -14.80 -19.72 -16.16
C SER A 271 -14.01 -18.44 -15.93
N PHE A 272 -14.30 -17.36 -16.68
CA PHE A 272 -13.70 -16.05 -16.45
C PHE A 272 -14.09 -15.48 -15.09
N ALA A 273 -15.37 -15.51 -14.74
CA ALA A 273 -15.86 -15.02 -13.45
C ALA A 273 -15.23 -15.78 -12.27
N GLN A 274 -15.15 -17.11 -12.35
CA GLN A 274 -14.51 -17.95 -11.34
C GLN A 274 -13.02 -17.63 -11.20
N ALA A 275 -12.31 -17.41 -12.31
CA ALA A 275 -10.90 -17.05 -12.29
C ALA A 275 -10.67 -15.66 -11.65
N ILE A 276 -11.53 -14.67 -11.94
CA ILE A 276 -11.48 -13.35 -11.32
C ILE A 276 -11.73 -13.45 -9.81
N THR A 277 -12.74 -14.20 -9.39
CA THR A 277 -13.03 -14.46 -7.96
C THR A 277 -11.83 -15.11 -7.26
N HIS A 278 -11.21 -16.12 -7.88
CA HIS A 278 -9.99 -16.71 -7.35
C HIS A 278 -8.87 -15.69 -7.15
N HIS A 279 -8.59 -14.84 -8.15
CA HIS A 279 -7.54 -13.84 -8.04
C HIS A 279 -7.88 -12.74 -7.03
N ASN A 280 -9.14 -12.35 -6.90
CA ASN A 280 -9.59 -11.43 -5.86
C ASN A 280 -9.33 -12.02 -4.46
N ALA A 281 -9.63 -13.31 -4.25
CA ALA A 281 -9.35 -13.98 -3.00
C ALA A 281 -7.84 -14.01 -2.67
N GLU A 282 -6.97 -14.26 -3.66
CA GLU A 282 -5.51 -14.21 -3.47
C GLU A 282 -5.01 -12.79 -3.15
N ILE A 283 -5.57 -11.77 -3.77
CA ILE A 283 -5.29 -10.35 -3.46
C ILE A 283 -5.70 -10.03 -2.02
N ALA A 284 -6.92 -10.42 -1.62
CA ALA A 284 -7.40 -10.18 -0.26
C ALA A 284 -6.54 -10.88 0.80
N LYS A 285 -6.16 -12.15 0.59
CA LYS A 285 -5.23 -12.87 1.46
C LYS A 285 -3.89 -12.15 1.62
N SER A 286 -3.38 -11.60 0.53
CA SER A 286 -2.10 -10.90 0.54
C SER A 286 -2.14 -9.60 1.38
N ILE A 287 -3.24 -8.85 1.29
CA ILE A 287 -3.36 -7.53 1.92
C ILE A 287 -3.96 -7.63 3.33
N LEU A 288 -5.00 -8.45 3.50
CA LEU A 288 -5.79 -8.55 4.73
C LEU A 288 -5.50 -9.82 5.55
N GLY A 289 -4.77 -10.79 4.97
CA GLY A 289 -4.56 -12.10 5.61
C GLY A 289 -5.79 -13.00 5.64
N GLU A 290 -6.91 -12.57 5.00
CA GLU A 290 -8.17 -13.30 4.98
C GLU A 290 -9.00 -12.94 3.73
N THR A 291 -10.16 -13.60 3.50
CA THR A 291 -10.96 -13.41 2.27
C THR A 291 -12.42 -13.03 2.51
N LEU A 292 -13.00 -13.39 3.65
CA LEU A 292 -14.46 -13.33 3.85
C LEU A 292 -15.00 -11.90 4.08
N THR A 293 -14.18 -10.96 4.51
CA THR A 293 -14.64 -9.56 4.68
C THR A 293 -14.82 -8.83 3.34
N THR A 294 -14.37 -9.42 2.24
CA THR A 294 -14.38 -8.79 0.91
C THR A 294 -15.15 -9.55 -0.16
N ASP A 295 -15.58 -10.80 0.10
CA ASP A 295 -16.13 -11.68 -0.93
C ASP A 295 -17.28 -12.57 -0.41
N GLU A 296 -18.38 -11.96 0.07
CA GLU A 296 -19.56 -12.67 0.58
C GLU A 296 -20.49 -13.26 -0.52
N GLY A 297 -20.15 -13.12 -1.81
CA GLY A 297 -21.11 -13.29 -2.92
C GLY A 297 -21.61 -14.70 -3.22
N GLN A 298 -20.99 -15.81 -2.77
CA GLN A 298 -21.36 -17.16 -3.23
C GLN A 298 -21.33 -18.30 -2.19
N ARG A 299 -20.97 -18.05 -0.95
CA ARG A 299 -21.01 -19.09 0.07
C ARG A 299 -21.81 -18.60 1.27
N VAL A 300 -22.84 -19.36 1.63
CA VAL A 300 -23.51 -19.28 2.94
C VAL A 300 -22.43 -19.65 3.98
N GLY A 301 -21.57 -18.68 4.31
CA GLY A 301 -20.55 -18.83 5.33
C GLY A 301 -21.22 -18.99 6.68
N SER A 302 -20.78 -19.95 7.48
CA SER A 302 -21.16 -20.03 8.89
C SER A 302 -20.76 -18.71 9.54
N LEU A 303 -21.67 -18.09 10.29
CA LEU A 303 -21.40 -16.90 11.12
C LEU A 303 -20.12 -17.07 11.95
N ALA A 304 -19.88 -18.28 12.47
CA ALA A 304 -18.68 -18.63 13.21
C ALA A 304 -17.38 -18.47 12.38
N LEU A 305 -17.40 -18.84 11.10
CA LEU A 305 -16.23 -18.67 10.22
C LEU A 305 -15.97 -17.18 9.95
N GLY A 306 -17.01 -16.38 9.66
CA GLY A 306 -16.91 -14.93 9.50
C GLY A 306 -16.32 -14.24 10.72
N GLN A 307 -16.71 -14.66 11.93
CA GLN A 307 -16.15 -14.15 13.18
C GLN A 307 -14.67 -14.48 13.35
N VAL A 308 -14.21 -15.67 12.92
CA VAL A 308 -12.79 -16.04 12.96
C VAL A 308 -11.97 -15.14 12.03
N HIS A 309 -12.43 -14.92 10.81
CA HIS A 309 -11.74 -14.05 9.85
C HIS A 309 -11.68 -12.59 10.34
N LEU A 310 -12.78 -12.07 10.87
CA LEU A 310 -12.81 -10.74 11.48
C LEU A 310 -11.80 -10.62 12.63
N LYS A 311 -11.70 -11.67 13.48
CA LYS A 311 -10.74 -11.69 14.60
C LYS A 311 -9.28 -11.70 14.12
N VAL A 312 -8.97 -12.40 13.03
CA VAL A 312 -7.62 -12.37 12.41
C VAL A 312 -7.30 -10.96 11.94
N LEU A 313 -8.20 -10.33 11.20
CA LEU A 313 -8.02 -8.95 10.73
C LEU A 313 -7.84 -7.98 11.91
N GLN A 314 -8.70 -8.06 12.92
CA GLN A 314 -8.59 -7.22 14.14
C GLN A 314 -7.23 -7.37 14.82
N THR A 315 -6.68 -8.59 14.90
CA THR A 315 -5.37 -8.84 15.49
C THR A 315 -4.26 -8.13 14.70
N GLN A 316 -4.31 -8.17 13.37
CA GLN A 316 -3.34 -7.45 12.51
C GLN A 316 -3.47 -5.93 12.66
N LEU A 317 -4.70 -5.41 12.68
CA LEU A 317 -4.94 -3.97 12.86
C LEU A 317 -4.44 -3.47 14.22
N ARG A 318 -4.62 -4.27 15.27
CA ARG A 318 -4.10 -3.97 16.63
C ARG A 318 -2.57 -3.93 16.64
N ALA A 319 -1.91 -4.91 16.02
CA ALA A 319 -0.46 -4.93 15.91
C ALA A 319 0.07 -3.70 15.14
N LEU A 320 -0.60 -3.33 14.04
CA LEU A 320 -0.23 -2.15 13.25
C LEU A 320 -0.43 -0.84 14.04
N ARG A 321 -1.50 -0.72 14.83
CA ARG A 321 -1.72 0.41 15.73
C ARG A 321 -0.61 0.54 16.78
N ALA A 322 -0.23 -0.56 17.40
CA ALA A 322 0.86 -0.58 18.39
C ALA A 322 2.19 -0.12 17.76
N GLU A 323 2.50 -0.60 16.56
CA GLU A 323 3.70 -0.19 15.83
C GLU A 323 3.68 1.31 15.46
N LEU A 324 2.55 1.83 14.97
CA LEU A 324 2.39 3.26 14.67
C LEU A 324 2.54 4.13 15.91
N ALA A 325 1.97 3.72 17.05
CA ALA A 325 2.09 4.44 18.31
C ALA A 325 3.54 4.53 18.77
N GLU A 326 4.30 3.44 18.72
CA GLU A 326 5.69 3.39 19.18
C GLU A 326 6.64 4.03 18.17
N ARG A 327 6.71 3.48 16.94
CA ARG A 327 7.74 3.84 15.95
C ARG A 327 7.50 5.19 15.28
N VAL A 328 6.23 5.62 15.13
CA VAL A 328 5.89 6.86 14.45
C VAL A 328 5.60 7.96 15.46
N MET A 329 4.58 7.77 16.29
CA MET A 329 4.13 8.82 17.20
C MET A 329 5.14 9.07 18.31
N HIS A 330 5.54 8.04 19.02
CA HIS A 330 6.42 8.20 20.18
C HIS A 330 7.86 8.54 19.77
N ASP A 331 8.51 7.72 18.93
CA ASP A 331 9.94 7.86 18.65
C ASP A 331 10.27 9.00 17.70
N GLN A 332 9.42 9.29 16.70
CA GLN A 332 9.75 10.23 15.64
C GLN A 332 9.01 11.57 15.74
N LEU A 333 8.01 11.66 16.60
CA LEU A 333 7.22 12.89 16.75
C LEU A 333 7.25 13.40 18.20
N ILE A 334 6.71 12.65 19.16
CA ILE A 334 6.48 13.10 20.53
C ILE A 334 7.80 13.32 21.28
N ARG A 335 8.66 12.31 21.34
CA ARG A 335 9.96 12.39 22.02
C ARG A 335 10.84 13.51 21.46
N PRO A 336 10.99 13.69 20.13
CA PRO A 336 11.75 14.81 19.57
C PRO A 336 11.17 16.19 19.89
N LEU A 337 9.83 16.34 19.89
CA LEU A 337 9.19 17.59 20.25
C LEU A 337 9.38 17.97 21.74
N VAL A 338 9.29 16.97 22.63
CA VAL A 338 9.56 17.18 24.06
C VAL A 338 11.01 17.59 24.27
N ARG A 339 11.97 16.86 23.69
CA ARG A 339 13.39 17.18 23.79
C ARG A 339 13.72 18.57 23.28
N LEU A 340 13.11 18.97 22.16
CA LEU A 340 13.34 20.28 21.55
C LEU A 340 12.89 21.45 22.44
N ASN A 341 11.81 21.27 23.21
CA ASN A 341 11.18 22.35 23.96
C ASN A 341 11.36 22.27 25.48
N PHE A 342 11.53 21.04 26.02
CA PHE A 342 11.54 20.78 27.46
C PHE A 342 12.79 20.00 27.93
N GLY A 343 13.74 19.73 27.02
CA GLY A 343 14.93 18.94 27.37
C GLY A 343 14.59 17.51 27.77
N ASP A 344 15.04 17.11 28.96
CA ASP A 344 14.86 15.74 29.47
C ASP A 344 13.57 15.55 30.28
N ALA A 345 12.55 16.38 30.03
CA ALA A 345 11.25 16.21 30.69
C ALA A 345 10.63 14.82 30.37
N PRO A 346 9.81 14.28 31.28
CA PRO A 346 9.10 13.03 31.06
C PRO A 346 8.22 13.09 29.82
N VAL A 347 8.33 12.05 28.97
CA VAL A 347 7.70 12.02 27.64
C VAL A 347 6.30 11.40 27.73
N PRO A 348 5.22 12.12 27.39
CA PRO A 348 3.86 11.59 27.33
C PRO A 348 3.72 10.43 26.36
N ARG A 349 2.75 9.54 26.60
CA ARG A 349 2.46 8.38 25.78
C ARG A 349 1.28 8.64 24.86
N PHE A 350 1.40 8.20 23.62
CA PHE A 350 0.29 8.08 22.68
C PHE A 350 -0.36 6.70 22.83
N VAL A 351 -1.66 6.66 23.10
CA VAL A 351 -2.40 5.42 23.39
C VAL A 351 -3.64 5.36 22.52
N TRP A 352 -3.88 4.21 21.91
CA TRP A 352 -5.15 3.90 21.25
C TRP A 352 -6.17 3.47 22.29
N GLU A 353 -7.40 3.97 22.20
CA GLU A 353 -8.51 3.60 23.10
C GLU A 353 -9.17 2.32 22.59
N GLU A 354 -8.46 1.21 22.75
CA GLU A 354 -8.98 -0.11 22.40
C GLU A 354 -9.82 -0.68 23.56
N ASP A 355 -11.01 -1.24 23.21
CA ASP A 355 -11.88 -1.98 24.14
C ASP A 355 -11.28 -3.33 24.57
#